data_04cb9893975c87fd68ea9d9ba7174065
#
_entry.id   04cb9893975c87fd68ea9d9ba7174065
#
_cell.length_a   1.000
_cell.length_b   1.000
_cell.length_c   1.000
_cell.angle_alpha   90.00
_cell.angle_beta   90.00
_cell.angle_gamma   90.00
#
_symmetry.space_group_name_H-M   'P 1'
#
loop_
_entity.id
_entity.type
_entity.pdbx_description
1 polymer ?
#
loop_
_entity_poly.entity_id
_entity_poly.type
_entity_poly.pdbx_seq_one_letter_code
_entity_poly.pdbx_strand_id
1 'polypeptide(L)'
;MEHWLDSELLHPLVKGGDSKRYSLQKTNRLLLFPYAKQNDKGITLIPESVMKTNYSSTWQYLLENKTYLENREDGKMKGSKWYAYIYPKNFDVIVLPKIFTPDIAAQSSFSIDLSGECYFTGGAAGGYGVLVSPDFNREYMLGLLNSKLLEWYLHKIATSMRGGWFSYESRFIKNLPICPINFSDSAEKAMHDKMVSLVERMLELQKQSAVVRSPLDKERVGREIESTDRAIDKLVYELYGLTDEEVKIVES
;
A
#
# COMPACT_ATOMS: atom_id res chain seq x y z
N MET A 1 -7.29 29.63 2.54
CA MET A 1 -7.73 30.00 1.19
C MET A 1 -8.32 28.75 0.58
N GLU A 2 -9.55 28.80 0.06
CA GLU A 2 -10.19 27.68 -0.62
C GLU A 2 -9.89 27.78 -2.11
N HIS A 3 -9.62 26.63 -2.75
CA HIS A 3 -9.36 26.53 -4.18
C HIS A 3 -10.30 25.52 -4.82
N TRP A 4 -10.79 25.85 -5.98
CA TRP A 4 -11.59 24.95 -6.82
C TRP A 4 -10.65 24.28 -7.81
N LEU A 5 -10.63 22.94 -7.80
CA LEU A 5 -9.79 22.13 -8.68
C LEU A 5 -10.64 21.11 -9.42
N ASP A 6 -10.22 20.74 -10.61
CA ASP A 6 -10.90 19.73 -11.41
C ASP A 6 -10.70 18.35 -10.79
N SER A 7 -11.79 17.69 -10.42
CA SER A 7 -11.78 16.44 -9.62
C SER A 7 -11.09 15.28 -10.30
N GLU A 8 -11.07 15.26 -11.62
CA GLU A 8 -10.44 14.22 -12.45
C GLU A 8 -8.92 14.18 -12.28
N LEU A 9 -8.32 15.27 -11.83
CA LEU A 9 -6.88 15.38 -11.55
C LEU A 9 -6.54 15.16 -10.08
N LEU A 10 -7.53 14.88 -9.23
CA LEU A 10 -7.35 14.72 -7.79
C LEU A 10 -7.51 13.25 -7.38
N HIS A 11 -6.47 12.68 -6.79
CA HIS A 11 -6.47 11.30 -6.34
C HIS A 11 -6.17 11.19 -4.84
N PRO A 12 -6.78 10.24 -4.11
CA PRO A 12 -6.47 10.02 -2.70
C PRO A 12 -4.97 9.79 -2.49
N LEU A 13 -4.34 10.59 -1.64
CA LEU A 13 -2.92 10.48 -1.30
C LEU A 13 -2.76 9.75 0.03
N VAL A 14 -2.25 8.52 -0.05
CA VAL A 14 -1.93 7.68 1.09
C VAL A 14 -0.49 7.95 1.56
N LYS A 15 -0.31 8.05 2.87
CA LYS A 15 0.99 8.08 3.55
C LYS A 15 1.21 6.78 4.32
N GLY A 16 2.45 6.52 4.74
CA GLY A 16 2.78 5.33 5.51
C GLY A 16 1.88 5.12 6.73
N GLY A 17 1.58 6.18 7.47
CA GLY A 17 0.70 6.10 8.66
C GLY A 17 -0.76 5.70 8.39
N ASP A 18 -1.22 5.75 7.14
CA ASP A 18 -2.58 5.33 6.76
C ASP A 18 -2.67 3.81 6.52
N SER A 19 -1.55 3.13 6.30
CA SER A 19 -1.50 1.68 6.21
C SER A 19 -1.35 1.06 7.59
N LYS A 20 -2.26 0.18 7.91
CA LYS A 20 -2.24 -0.68 9.09
C LYS A 20 -2.38 -2.12 8.66
N ARG A 21 -2.04 -3.03 9.53
CA ARG A 21 -2.19 -4.47 9.31
C ARG A 21 -3.61 -4.77 8.80
N TYR A 22 -3.73 -5.23 7.56
CA TYR A 22 -4.99 -5.50 6.83
C TYR A 22 -5.93 -4.31 6.61
N SER A 23 -5.53 -3.07 6.91
CA SER A 23 -6.43 -1.92 6.83
C SER A 23 -5.75 -0.73 6.17
N LEU A 24 -6.29 -0.27 5.06
CA LEU A 24 -5.92 0.99 4.43
C LEU A 24 -6.94 2.05 4.85
N GLN A 25 -6.50 3.01 5.65
CA GLN A 25 -7.38 4.04 6.18
C GLN A 25 -7.71 5.08 5.10
N LYS A 26 -8.97 5.53 5.10
CA LYS A 26 -9.38 6.63 4.23
C LYS A 26 -8.61 7.90 4.56
N THR A 27 -8.20 8.61 3.54
CA THR A 27 -7.48 9.87 3.67
C THR A 27 -8.30 11.02 3.10
N ASN A 28 -8.20 12.20 3.72
CA ASN A 28 -8.72 13.46 3.18
C ASN A 28 -7.66 14.22 2.36
N ARG A 29 -6.47 13.66 2.24
CA ARG A 29 -5.40 14.25 1.42
C ARG A 29 -5.62 13.87 -0.03
N LEU A 30 -5.45 14.85 -0.90
CA LEU A 30 -5.53 14.67 -2.34
C LEU A 30 -4.18 15.00 -2.98
N LEU A 31 -3.83 14.23 -3.98
CA LEU A 31 -2.69 14.45 -4.86
C LEU A 31 -3.21 15.06 -6.15
N LEU A 32 -2.71 16.24 -6.51
CA LEU A 32 -2.92 16.79 -7.84
C LEU A 32 -2.00 16.08 -8.82
N PHE A 33 -2.58 15.31 -9.75
CA PHE A 33 -1.88 14.46 -10.70
C PHE A 33 -2.14 14.91 -12.15
N PRO A 34 -1.37 15.88 -12.68
CA PRO A 34 -1.58 16.46 -14.00
C PRO A 34 -1.03 15.56 -15.12
N TYR A 35 -1.34 14.27 -15.05
CA TYR A 35 -0.89 13.26 -16.02
C TYR A 35 -2.08 12.43 -16.47
N ALA A 36 -2.03 11.98 -17.73
CA ALA A 36 -3.04 11.11 -18.30
C ALA A 36 -2.41 10.03 -19.18
N LYS A 37 -3.12 8.92 -19.33
CA LYS A 37 -2.72 7.86 -20.26
C LYS A 37 -2.86 8.36 -21.70
N GLN A 38 -1.78 8.29 -22.45
CA GLN A 38 -1.76 8.56 -23.89
C GLN A 38 -1.43 7.26 -24.61
N ASN A 39 -2.28 6.87 -25.56
CA ASN A 39 -2.28 5.57 -26.25
C ASN A 39 -0.95 4.80 -26.18
N ASP A 40 0.00 5.07 -27.03
CA ASP A 40 1.26 4.29 -27.11
C ASP A 40 2.40 4.81 -26.20
N LYS A 41 2.17 5.86 -25.41
CA LYS A 41 3.21 6.53 -24.59
C LYS A 41 3.10 6.29 -23.08
N GLY A 42 2.12 5.47 -22.65
CA GLY A 42 1.86 5.29 -21.24
C GLY A 42 1.26 6.55 -20.58
N ILE A 43 1.55 6.76 -19.29
CA ILE A 43 1.06 7.94 -18.55
C ILE A 43 2.06 9.08 -18.70
N THR A 44 1.61 10.17 -19.29
CA THR A 44 2.44 11.36 -19.59
C THR A 44 1.80 12.65 -19.07
N LEU A 45 2.62 13.68 -18.90
CA LEU A 45 2.15 15.01 -18.51
C LEU A 45 1.10 15.51 -19.52
N ILE A 46 -0.05 15.96 -19.01
CA ILE A 46 -1.11 16.55 -19.84
C ILE A 46 -0.57 17.84 -20.46
N PRO A 47 -0.68 18.01 -21.79
CA PRO A 47 -0.18 19.21 -22.46
C PRO A 47 -0.84 20.50 -21.94
N GLU A 48 -0.10 21.59 -21.92
CA GLU A 48 -0.58 22.89 -21.46
C GLU A 48 -1.87 23.35 -22.16
N SER A 49 -1.99 23.11 -23.47
CA SER A 49 -3.19 23.44 -24.22
C SER A 49 -4.43 22.70 -23.70
N VAL A 50 -4.27 21.41 -23.38
CA VAL A 50 -5.35 20.57 -22.81
C VAL A 50 -5.66 21.00 -21.38
N MET A 51 -4.64 21.31 -20.57
CA MET A 51 -4.84 21.84 -19.20
C MET A 51 -5.67 23.12 -19.22
N LYS A 52 -5.38 24.05 -20.12
CA LYS A 52 -6.12 25.30 -20.27
C LYS A 52 -7.56 25.12 -20.67
N THR A 53 -7.82 24.16 -21.54
CA THR A 53 -9.17 23.97 -22.13
C THR A 53 -10.04 23.09 -21.25
N ASN A 54 -9.53 21.98 -20.74
CA ASN A 54 -10.32 20.95 -20.08
C ASN A 54 -10.26 21.02 -18.55
N TYR A 55 -9.20 21.62 -18.00
CA TYR A 55 -8.92 21.69 -16.56
C TYR A 55 -8.60 23.11 -16.13
N SER A 56 -9.46 24.04 -16.50
CA SER A 56 -9.20 25.47 -16.35
C SER A 56 -9.04 25.93 -14.90
N SER A 57 -9.81 25.34 -13.96
CA SER A 57 -9.72 25.67 -12.55
C SER A 57 -8.37 25.24 -11.95
N THR A 58 -7.96 24.03 -12.26
CA THR A 58 -6.64 23.50 -11.84
C THR A 58 -5.50 24.25 -12.53
N TRP A 59 -5.67 24.62 -13.81
CA TRP A 59 -4.67 25.40 -14.51
C TRP A 59 -4.45 26.77 -13.88
N GLN A 60 -5.53 27.46 -13.50
CA GLN A 60 -5.43 28.74 -12.79
C GLN A 60 -4.68 28.61 -11.47
N TYR A 61 -5.02 27.60 -10.67
CA TYR A 61 -4.31 27.29 -9.43
C TYR A 61 -2.80 27.05 -9.65
N LEU A 62 -2.46 26.29 -10.69
CA LEU A 62 -1.06 26.05 -11.05
C LEU A 62 -0.36 27.35 -11.45
N LEU A 63 -1.01 28.24 -12.22
CA LEU A 63 -0.45 29.53 -12.61
C LEU A 63 -0.20 30.44 -11.39
N GLU A 64 -1.10 30.48 -10.42
CA GLU A 64 -0.92 31.23 -9.17
C GLU A 64 0.31 30.77 -8.38
N ASN A 65 0.67 29.50 -8.51
CA ASN A 65 1.81 28.88 -7.85
C ASN A 65 3.05 28.73 -8.77
N LYS A 66 3.02 29.27 -9.98
CA LYS A 66 4.03 29.03 -11.00
C LYS A 66 5.45 29.35 -10.56
N THR A 67 5.64 30.52 -9.97
CA THR A 67 6.97 30.95 -9.50
C THR A 67 7.56 29.99 -8.48
N TYR A 68 6.74 29.48 -7.56
CA TYR A 68 7.16 28.47 -6.59
C TYR A 68 7.51 27.15 -7.28
N LEU A 69 6.65 26.68 -8.19
CA LEU A 69 6.81 25.42 -8.90
C LEU A 69 8.04 25.41 -9.81
N GLU A 70 8.33 26.53 -10.49
CA GLU A 70 9.52 26.67 -11.33
C GLU A 70 10.83 26.67 -10.55
N ASN A 71 10.83 27.22 -9.32
CA ASN A 71 12.02 27.33 -8.49
C ASN A 71 12.35 26.08 -7.67
N ARG A 72 11.55 25.01 -7.78
CA ARG A 72 11.87 23.74 -7.13
C ARG A 72 13.23 23.21 -7.57
N GLU A 73 14.02 22.71 -6.61
CA GLU A 73 15.40 22.24 -6.83
C GLU A 73 16.23 23.23 -7.67
N ASP A 74 16.37 24.44 -7.13
CA ASP A 74 17.19 25.51 -7.72
C ASP A 74 16.81 25.88 -9.16
N GLY A 75 15.51 25.80 -9.46
CA GLY A 75 14.97 26.18 -10.77
C GLY A 75 15.05 25.11 -11.84
N LYS A 76 15.26 23.85 -11.47
CA LYS A 76 15.30 22.70 -12.38
C LYS A 76 14.00 22.53 -13.19
N MET A 77 12.88 23.04 -12.66
CA MET A 77 11.58 22.90 -13.32
C MET A 77 11.22 24.08 -14.23
N LYS A 78 12.09 25.04 -14.46
CA LYS A 78 11.85 26.14 -15.41
C LYS A 78 11.65 25.62 -16.84
N GLY A 79 10.70 26.21 -17.56
CA GLY A 79 10.38 25.86 -18.94
C GLY A 79 8.99 25.22 -19.10
N SER A 80 8.74 24.53 -20.21
CA SER A 80 7.42 24.02 -20.58
C SER A 80 6.83 22.96 -19.64
N LYS A 81 7.65 22.31 -18.80
CA LYS A 81 7.23 21.26 -17.85
C LYS A 81 7.20 21.75 -16.40
N TRP A 82 7.06 23.04 -16.16
CA TRP A 82 7.13 23.64 -14.82
C TRP A 82 6.11 23.09 -13.82
N TYR A 83 4.98 22.57 -14.28
CA TYR A 83 3.93 21.95 -13.45
C TYR A 83 4.06 20.42 -13.32
N ALA A 84 5.08 19.83 -13.94
CA ALA A 84 5.35 18.39 -13.80
C ALA A 84 5.94 18.06 -12.42
N TYR A 85 5.91 16.78 -12.06
CA TYR A 85 6.69 16.30 -10.91
C TYR A 85 8.18 16.32 -11.24
N ILE A 86 9.00 16.59 -10.24
CA ILE A 86 10.46 16.62 -10.39
C ILE A 86 11.02 15.23 -10.72
N TYR A 87 10.47 14.22 -10.07
CA TYR A 87 10.87 12.81 -10.20
C TYR A 87 9.67 11.92 -10.56
N PRO A 88 9.17 12.02 -11.80
CA PRO A 88 8.09 11.16 -12.25
C PRO A 88 8.59 9.71 -12.36
N LYS A 89 8.01 8.78 -11.59
CA LYS A 89 8.37 7.36 -11.61
C LYS A 89 7.14 6.49 -11.42
N ASN A 90 7.13 5.32 -12.06
CA ASN A 90 6.17 4.25 -11.82
C ASN A 90 4.70 4.64 -12.02
N PHE A 91 4.39 5.61 -12.88
CA PHE A 91 3.03 6.08 -13.08
C PHE A 91 2.12 5.00 -13.67
N ASP A 92 2.64 4.14 -14.54
CA ASP A 92 1.87 3.05 -15.16
C ASP A 92 1.45 1.97 -14.16
N VAL A 93 2.13 1.89 -13.01
CA VAL A 93 1.84 0.87 -11.98
C VAL A 93 1.15 1.43 -10.75
N ILE A 94 1.25 2.74 -10.48
CA ILE A 94 0.61 3.35 -9.29
C ILE A 94 -0.91 3.27 -9.37
N VAL A 95 -1.47 3.23 -10.57
CA VAL A 95 -2.91 3.13 -10.87
C VAL A 95 -3.44 1.68 -10.82
N LEU A 96 -2.58 0.71 -10.55
CA LEU A 96 -2.97 -0.70 -10.48
C LEU A 96 -3.37 -1.10 -9.07
N PRO A 97 -4.27 -2.09 -8.91
CA PRO A 97 -4.50 -2.74 -7.63
C PRO A 97 -3.21 -3.28 -7.03
N LYS A 98 -2.99 -3.03 -5.74
CA LYS A 98 -1.71 -3.30 -5.07
C LYS A 98 -1.86 -3.56 -3.59
N ILE A 99 -0.89 -4.23 -3.00
CA ILE A 99 -0.67 -4.23 -1.57
C ILE A 99 0.25 -3.04 -1.26
N PHE A 100 -0.06 -2.29 -0.21
CA PHE A 100 0.70 -1.12 0.21
C PHE A 100 1.27 -1.33 1.62
N THR A 101 2.50 -0.86 1.85
CA THR A 101 3.16 -0.86 3.16
C THR A 101 3.87 0.47 3.40
N PRO A 102 3.96 0.94 4.66
CA PRO A 102 4.84 2.05 5.02
C PRO A 102 6.29 1.76 4.64
N ASP A 103 7.08 2.81 4.39
CA ASP A 103 8.54 2.69 4.26
C ASP A 103 9.21 2.26 5.57
N ILE A 104 8.66 2.73 6.69
CA ILE A 104 9.16 2.46 8.05
C ILE A 104 7.99 2.03 8.93
N ALA A 105 8.12 0.90 9.60
CA ALA A 105 7.11 0.39 10.53
C ALA A 105 7.76 -0.40 11.68
N ALA A 106 7.08 -0.45 12.84
CA ALA A 106 7.50 -1.26 13.98
C ALA A 106 7.03 -2.72 13.84
N GLN A 107 6.00 -2.94 13.03
CA GLN A 107 5.43 -4.27 12.76
C GLN A 107 4.86 -4.29 11.34
N SER A 108 4.64 -5.47 10.80
CA SER A 108 4.03 -5.65 9.48
C SER A 108 2.69 -4.92 9.40
N SER A 109 2.61 -3.98 8.46
CA SER A 109 1.46 -3.09 8.28
C SER A 109 1.06 -3.05 6.80
N PHE A 110 0.97 -4.24 6.19
CA PHE A 110 0.52 -4.38 4.82
C PHE A 110 -1.00 -4.26 4.74
N SER A 111 -1.46 -3.42 3.83
CA SER A 111 -2.86 -3.19 3.51
C SER A 111 -3.09 -3.36 2.02
N ILE A 112 -4.34 -3.40 1.57
CA ILE A 112 -4.66 -3.65 0.17
C ILE A 112 -5.51 -2.52 -0.42
N ASP A 113 -5.11 -2.05 -1.61
CA ASP A 113 -5.87 -1.17 -2.49
C ASP A 113 -6.34 -2.00 -3.69
N LEU A 114 -7.58 -2.45 -3.67
CA LEU A 114 -8.18 -3.29 -4.72
C LEU A 114 -8.61 -2.48 -5.94
N SER A 115 -8.89 -1.18 -5.76
CA SER A 115 -9.35 -0.31 -6.85
C SER A 115 -8.20 0.27 -7.68
N GLY A 116 -6.99 0.39 -7.09
CA GLY A 116 -5.88 1.13 -7.69
C GLY A 116 -6.02 2.64 -7.58
N GLU A 117 -7.03 3.13 -6.85
CA GLU A 117 -7.31 4.58 -6.75
C GLU A 117 -6.41 5.32 -5.77
N CYS A 118 -5.70 4.60 -4.89
CA CYS A 118 -4.83 5.20 -3.90
C CYS A 118 -3.43 5.46 -4.46
N TYR A 119 -3.03 6.72 -4.44
CA TYR A 119 -1.69 7.18 -4.82
C TYR A 119 -0.82 7.36 -3.57
N PHE A 120 0.48 7.23 -3.71
CA PHE A 120 1.44 7.40 -2.63
C PHE A 120 2.76 7.97 -3.15
N THR A 121 3.56 8.52 -2.24
CA THR A 121 4.94 8.94 -2.52
C THR A 121 5.92 7.98 -1.84
N GLY A 122 7.13 7.88 -2.36
CA GLY A 122 8.22 7.19 -1.68
C GLY A 122 8.78 8.01 -0.51
N GLY A 123 9.77 7.41 0.18
CA GLY A 123 10.47 8.01 1.32
C GLY A 123 9.77 7.82 2.65
N ALA A 124 10.40 8.24 3.74
CA ALA A 124 10.02 7.92 5.12
C ALA A 124 8.57 8.28 5.52
N ALA A 125 7.96 9.26 4.86
CA ALA A 125 6.55 9.60 5.08
C ALA A 125 5.58 8.87 4.15
N GLY A 126 6.08 8.14 3.17
CA GLY A 126 5.34 7.38 2.17
C GLY A 126 5.39 5.89 2.41
N GLY A 127 5.57 5.14 1.33
CA GLY A 127 5.66 3.68 1.39
C GLY A 127 5.93 3.05 0.04
N TYR A 128 5.67 1.75 -0.02
CA TYR A 128 5.87 0.93 -1.20
C TYR A 128 4.59 0.22 -1.60
N GLY A 129 4.36 0.14 -2.91
CA GLY A 129 3.34 -0.72 -3.49
C GLY A 129 3.95 -2.05 -3.93
N VAL A 130 3.33 -3.14 -3.56
CA VAL A 130 3.67 -4.50 -4.00
C VAL A 130 2.63 -4.93 -5.03
N LEU A 131 3.07 -5.11 -6.26
CA LEU A 131 2.25 -5.71 -7.31
C LEU A 131 2.37 -7.22 -7.21
N VAL A 132 1.23 -7.86 -7.06
CA VAL A 132 1.15 -9.33 -7.00
C VAL A 132 1.04 -9.87 -8.43
N SER A 133 1.91 -10.82 -8.78
CA SER A 133 1.82 -11.50 -10.07
C SER A 133 0.44 -12.17 -10.24
N PRO A 134 -0.12 -12.22 -11.46
CA PRO A 134 -1.39 -12.91 -11.72
C PRO A 134 -1.42 -14.38 -11.27
N ASP A 135 -0.26 -15.01 -11.14
CA ASP A 135 -0.13 -16.39 -10.68
C ASP A 135 -0.41 -16.57 -9.18
N PHE A 136 -0.47 -15.46 -8.42
CA PHE A 136 -0.73 -15.48 -6.99
C PHE A 136 -2.03 -14.76 -6.66
N ASN A 137 -2.76 -15.29 -5.69
CA ASN A 137 -3.90 -14.60 -5.10
C ASN A 137 -3.42 -13.47 -4.16
N ARG A 138 -4.07 -12.31 -4.23
CA ARG A 138 -3.67 -11.12 -3.46
C ARG A 138 -3.95 -11.27 -1.97
N GLU A 139 -5.05 -11.87 -1.62
CA GLU A 139 -5.45 -12.14 -0.25
C GLU A 139 -4.50 -13.15 0.40
N TYR A 140 -4.11 -14.19 -0.32
CA TYR A 140 -3.07 -15.13 0.10
C TYR A 140 -1.75 -14.40 0.37
N MET A 141 -1.30 -13.59 -0.58
CA MET A 141 -0.08 -12.79 -0.43
C MET A 141 -0.16 -11.83 0.75
N LEU A 142 -1.30 -11.16 0.95
CA LEU A 142 -1.51 -10.24 2.07
C LEU A 142 -1.44 -10.96 3.43
N GLY A 143 -1.98 -12.18 3.50
CA GLY A 143 -1.87 -13.05 4.69
C GLY A 143 -0.42 -13.39 5.02
N LEU A 144 0.33 -13.85 4.03
CA LEU A 144 1.76 -14.13 4.21
C LEU A 144 2.56 -12.91 4.67
N LEU A 145 2.42 -11.78 3.96
CA LEU A 145 3.18 -10.55 4.23
C LEU A 145 2.90 -9.97 5.62
N ASN A 146 1.69 -10.17 6.15
CA ASN A 146 1.34 -9.74 7.50
C ASN A 146 1.64 -10.81 8.56
N SER A 147 1.99 -12.05 8.21
CA SER A 147 2.25 -13.10 9.21
C SER A 147 3.44 -12.76 10.12
N LYS A 148 3.40 -13.24 11.35
CA LYS A 148 4.52 -13.14 12.30
C LYS A 148 5.79 -13.76 11.75
N LEU A 149 5.70 -14.86 11.00
CA LEU A 149 6.87 -15.50 10.41
C LEU A 149 7.59 -14.58 9.44
N LEU A 150 6.86 -13.98 8.47
CA LEU A 150 7.50 -13.10 7.50
C LEU A 150 7.90 -11.75 8.11
N GLU A 151 7.19 -11.27 9.14
CA GLU A 151 7.62 -10.13 9.95
C GLU A 151 8.95 -10.41 10.65
N TRP A 152 9.03 -11.53 11.37
CA TRP A 152 10.26 -11.96 12.03
C TRP A 152 11.42 -12.07 11.05
N TYR A 153 11.21 -12.71 9.90
CA TYR A 153 12.24 -12.85 8.87
C TYR A 153 12.66 -11.48 8.31
N LEU A 154 11.71 -10.60 7.99
CA LEU A 154 12.00 -9.26 7.51
C LEU A 154 12.84 -8.48 8.53
N HIS A 155 12.51 -8.56 9.81
CA HIS A 155 13.27 -7.89 10.87
C HIS A 155 14.71 -8.40 11.00
N LYS A 156 15.01 -9.64 10.59
CA LYS A 156 16.40 -10.18 10.54
C LYS A 156 17.22 -9.62 9.39
N ILE A 157 16.60 -9.27 8.28
CA ILE A 157 17.30 -8.81 7.07
C ILE A 157 17.19 -7.30 6.84
N ALA A 158 16.22 -6.63 7.44
CA ALA A 158 15.96 -5.20 7.26
C ALA A 158 16.88 -4.33 8.12
N THR A 159 17.05 -3.08 7.70
CA THR A 159 17.71 -2.07 8.53
C THR A 159 16.84 -1.75 9.73
N SER A 160 17.35 -2.02 10.93
CA SER A 160 16.74 -1.59 12.19
C SER A 160 16.98 -0.10 12.44
N MET A 161 15.98 0.55 13.02
CA MET A 161 16.01 1.98 13.35
C MET A 161 15.73 2.18 14.84
N ARG A 162 16.05 3.39 15.34
CA ARG A 162 15.83 3.74 16.74
C ARG A 162 14.36 3.56 17.13
N GLY A 163 14.10 2.96 18.30
CA GLY A 163 12.76 2.79 18.85
C GLY A 163 12.01 1.55 18.35
N GLY A 164 12.70 0.54 17.85
CA GLY A 164 12.09 -0.72 17.41
C GLY A 164 11.40 -0.62 16.04
N TRP A 165 11.80 0.34 15.22
CA TRP A 165 11.31 0.48 13.85
C TRP A 165 12.24 -0.22 12.86
N PHE A 166 11.68 -0.68 11.75
CA PHE A 166 12.39 -1.36 10.67
C PHE A 166 12.04 -0.77 9.33
N SER A 167 12.98 -0.89 8.38
CA SER A 167 12.76 -0.49 6.99
C SER A 167 11.98 -1.56 6.24
N TYR A 168 10.87 -1.16 5.62
CA TYR A 168 10.05 -1.97 4.73
C TYR A 168 10.31 -1.61 3.26
N GLU A 169 11.54 -1.20 2.94
CA GLU A 169 11.94 -0.89 1.56
C GLU A 169 11.83 -2.11 0.64
N SER A 170 11.59 -1.85 -0.64
CA SER A 170 11.45 -2.90 -1.66
C SER A 170 12.65 -3.86 -1.72
N ARG A 171 13.87 -3.37 -1.40
CA ARG A 171 15.09 -4.22 -1.36
C ARG A 171 15.03 -5.32 -0.30
N PHE A 172 14.24 -5.16 0.75
CA PHE A 172 14.02 -6.17 1.79
C PHE A 172 12.78 -7.02 1.46
N ILE A 173 11.65 -6.37 1.12
CA ILE A 173 10.39 -7.06 0.83
C ILE A 173 10.54 -8.09 -0.30
N LYS A 174 11.26 -7.76 -1.37
CA LYS A 174 11.48 -8.67 -2.50
C LYS A 174 12.29 -9.93 -2.17
N ASN A 175 12.95 -9.96 -1.01
CA ASN A 175 13.73 -11.11 -0.54
C ASN A 175 12.94 -11.97 0.47
N LEU A 176 11.68 -11.65 0.75
CA LEU A 176 10.84 -12.48 1.59
C LEU A 176 10.58 -13.83 0.91
N PRO A 177 10.75 -14.93 1.63
CA PRO A 177 10.51 -16.27 1.10
C PRO A 177 9.00 -16.53 0.97
N ILE A 178 8.43 -16.31 -0.18
CA ILE A 178 7.01 -16.56 -0.44
C ILE A 178 6.81 -18.04 -0.74
N CYS A 179 5.94 -18.70 0.03
CA CYS A 179 5.57 -20.11 -0.20
C CYS A 179 4.68 -20.20 -1.44
N PRO A 180 5.12 -20.82 -2.54
CA PRO A 180 4.25 -21.11 -3.67
C PRO A 180 3.31 -22.27 -3.32
N ILE A 181 2.15 -22.32 -3.97
CA ILE A 181 1.14 -23.38 -3.79
C ILE A 181 1.14 -24.29 -5.01
N ASN A 182 1.29 -25.58 -4.77
CA ASN A 182 1.01 -26.59 -5.80
C ASN A 182 -0.49 -26.89 -5.87
N PHE A 183 -1.20 -26.26 -6.79
CA PHE A 183 -2.65 -26.43 -6.95
C PHE A 183 -3.06 -27.85 -7.41
N SER A 184 -2.11 -28.71 -7.80
CA SER A 184 -2.37 -30.12 -8.06
C SER A 184 -2.38 -30.96 -6.78
N ASP A 185 -1.85 -30.45 -5.67
CA ASP A 185 -1.95 -31.03 -4.35
C ASP A 185 -3.20 -30.50 -3.63
N SER A 186 -4.11 -31.42 -3.27
CA SER A 186 -5.37 -31.05 -2.63
C SER A 186 -5.20 -30.48 -1.23
N ALA A 187 -4.15 -30.85 -0.49
CA ALA A 187 -3.88 -30.34 0.84
C ALA A 187 -3.33 -28.90 0.78
N GLU A 188 -2.36 -28.65 -0.10
CA GLU A 188 -1.85 -27.30 -0.31
C GLU A 188 -2.92 -26.35 -0.83
N LYS A 189 -3.76 -26.83 -1.80
CA LYS A 189 -4.91 -26.06 -2.27
C LYS A 189 -5.88 -25.73 -1.15
N ALA A 190 -6.19 -26.67 -0.27
CA ALA A 190 -7.08 -26.42 0.87
C ALA A 190 -6.50 -25.40 1.86
N MET A 191 -5.18 -25.42 2.11
CA MET A 191 -4.50 -24.41 2.93
C MET A 191 -4.53 -23.03 2.26
N HIS A 192 -4.31 -22.95 0.94
CA HIS A 192 -4.44 -21.70 0.20
C HIS A 192 -5.87 -21.11 0.33
N ASP A 193 -6.90 -21.92 0.04
CA ASP A 193 -8.29 -21.47 0.06
C ASP A 193 -8.71 -21.03 1.49
N LYS A 194 -8.22 -21.73 2.51
CA LYS A 194 -8.41 -21.36 3.91
C LYS A 194 -7.72 -20.01 4.24
N MET A 195 -6.49 -19.79 3.74
CA MET A 195 -5.80 -18.51 3.93
C MET A 195 -6.59 -17.36 3.31
N VAL A 196 -7.05 -17.52 2.07
CA VAL A 196 -7.87 -16.52 1.37
C VAL A 196 -9.11 -16.18 2.20
N SER A 197 -9.85 -17.19 2.65
CA SER A 197 -11.07 -17.01 3.47
C SER A 197 -10.79 -16.29 4.80
N LEU A 198 -9.68 -16.61 5.48
CA LEU A 198 -9.28 -15.93 6.73
C LEU A 198 -8.94 -14.46 6.48
N VAL A 199 -8.23 -14.17 5.38
CA VAL A 199 -7.86 -12.79 5.04
C VAL A 199 -9.09 -11.98 4.61
N GLU A 200 -9.99 -12.54 3.81
CA GLU A 200 -11.28 -11.90 3.48
C GLU A 200 -12.08 -11.58 4.75
N ARG A 201 -12.16 -12.53 5.69
CA ARG A 201 -12.79 -12.29 7.01
C ARG A 201 -12.10 -11.18 7.77
N MET A 202 -10.75 -11.15 7.80
CA MET A 202 -9.97 -10.11 8.44
C MET A 202 -10.25 -8.73 7.83
N LEU A 203 -10.28 -8.61 6.51
CA LEU A 203 -10.58 -7.36 5.81
C LEU A 203 -11.99 -6.85 6.14
N GLU A 204 -12.96 -7.75 6.25
CA GLU A 204 -14.32 -7.39 6.66
C GLU A 204 -14.39 -6.94 8.13
N LEU A 205 -13.69 -7.62 9.03
CA LEU A 205 -13.59 -7.23 10.44
C LEU A 205 -12.93 -5.86 10.61
N GLN A 206 -11.90 -5.55 9.83
CA GLN A 206 -11.25 -4.25 9.84
C GLN A 206 -12.22 -3.12 9.39
N LYS A 207 -13.04 -3.37 8.37
CA LYS A 207 -14.09 -2.43 7.94
C LYS A 207 -15.12 -2.22 9.05
N GLN A 208 -15.59 -3.29 9.70
CA GLN A 208 -16.52 -3.21 10.83
C GLN A 208 -15.91 -2.44 11.99
N SER A 209 -14.65 -2.70 12.35
CA SER A 209 -13.94 -2.00 13.41
C SER A 209 -13.89 -0.49 13.20
N ALA A 210 -13.76 -0.05 11.94
CA ALA A 210 -13.71 1.37 11.61
C ALA A 210 -15.03 2.13 11.82
N VAL A 211 -16.17 1.43 11.80
CA VAL A 211 -17.52 2.06 11.88
C VAL A 211 -18.26 1.80 13.18
N VAL A 212 -17.88 0.75 13.89
CA VAL A 212 -18.50 0.34 15.16
C VAL A 212 -18.27 1.41 16.24
N ARG A 213 -19.35 1.81 16.95
CA ARG A 213 -19.31 2.83 17.99
C ARG A 213 -19.53 2.27 19.40
N SER A 214 -20.34 1.21 19.51
CA SER A 214 -20.65 0.57 20.80
C SER A 214 -19.37 -0.04 21.42
N PRO A 215 -19.07 0.18 22.73
CA PRO A 215 -17.95 -0.43 23.41
C PRO A 215 -17.98 -1.97 23.36
N LEU A 216 -19.13 -2.59 23.55
CA LEU A 216 -19.32 -4.04 23.51
C LEU A 216 -19.02 -4.61 22.11
N ASP A 217 -19.49 -3.94 21.06
CA ASP A 217 -19.20 -4.39 19.68
C ASP A 217 -17.75 -4.17 19.30
N LYS A 218 -17.11 -3.08 19.77
CA LYS A 218 -15.66 -2.89 19.59
C LYS A 218 -14.87 -4.02 20.21
N GLU A 219 -15.20 -4.41 21.43
CA GLU A 219 -14.54 -5.51 22.13
C GLU A 219 -14.76 -6.84 21.41
N ARG A 220 -16.00 -7.13 20.96
CA ARG A 220 -16.32 -8.32 20.20
C ARG A 220 -15.52 -8.38 18.90
N VAL A 221 -15.56 -7.31 18.08
CA VAL A 221 -14.82 -7.23 16.81
C VAL A 221 -13.31 -7.32 17.03
N GLY A 222 -12.79 -6.69 18.10
CA GLY A 222 -11.38 -6.80 18.47
C GLY A 222 -10.95 -8.25 18.75
N ARG A 223 -11.73 -8.98 19.55
CA ARG A 223 -11.46 -10.42 19.81
C ARG A 223 -11.53 -11.28 18.54
N GLU A 224 -12.46 -10.98 17.63
CA GLU A 224 -12.54 -11.69 16.36
C GLU A 224 -11.32 -11.40 15.47
N ILE A 225 -10.84 -10.15 15.41
CA ILE A 225 -9.60 -9.76 14.71
C ILE A 225 -8.42 -10.54 15.26
N GLU A 226 -8.20 -10.51 16.58
CA GLU A 226 -7.09 -11.24 17.22
C GLU A 226 -7.16 -12.75 16.98
N SER A 227 -8.35 -13.34 17.05
CA SER A 227 -8.54 -14.76 16.79
C SER A 227 -8.24 -15.12 15.34
N THR A 228 -8.69 -14.29 14.39
CA THR A 228 -8.44 -14.48 12.96
C THR A 228 -6.96 -14.33 12.65
N ASP A 229 -6.28 -13.35 13.26
CA ASP A 229 -4.85 -13.12 13.08
C ASP A 229 -4.03 -14.32 13.56
N ARG A 230 -4.33 -14.86 14.75
CA ARG A 230 -3.71 -16.10 15.24
C ARG A 230 -3.98 -17.31 14.33
N ALA A 231 -5.17 -17.39 13.73
CA ALA A 231 -5.49 -18.47 12.79
C ALA A 231 -4.67 -18.35 11.49
N ILE A 232 -4.42 -17.14 11.01
CA ILE A 232 -3.53 -16.87 9.87
C ILE A 232 -2.09 -17.28 10.23
N ASP A 233 -1.56 -16.83 11.35
CA ASP A 233 -0.20 -17.17 11.78
C ASP A 233 -0.01 -18.69 11.90
N LYS A 234 -0.96 -19.39 12.55
CA LYS A 234 -0.92 -20.86 12.66
C LYS A 234 -0.88 -21.53 11.30
N LEU A 235 -1.72 -21.07 10.36
CA LEU A 235 -1.74 -21.62 9.01
C LEU A 235 -0.42 -21.36 8.26
N VAL A 236 0.21 -20.20 8.47
CA VAL A 236 1.52 -19.92 7.91
C VAL A 236 2.59 -20.83 8.49
N TYR A 237 2.58 -21.11 9.81
CA TYR A 237 3.51 -22.06 10.40
C TYR A 237 3.36 -23.46 9.81
N GLU A 238 2.11 -23.91 9.59
CA GLU A 238 1.82 -25.18 8.92
C GLU A 238 2.34 -25.19 7.47
N LEU A 239 2.12 -24.11 6.71
CA LEU A 239 2.56 -23.97 5.32
C LEU A 239 4.09 -24.02 5.17
N TYR A 240 4.82 -23.46 6.13
CA TYR A 240 6.29 -23.46 6.12
C TYR A 240 6.90 -24.64 6.88
N GLY A 241 6.08 -25.52 7.46
CA GLY A 241 6.53 -26.72 8.15
C GLY A 241 7.32 -26.45 9.42
N LEU A 242 7.00 -25.38 10.15
CA LEU A 242 7.70 -25.04 11.39
C LEU A 242 7.43 -26.06 12.50
N THR A 243 8.46 -26.40 13.24
CA THR A 243 8.36 -27.14 14.50
C THR A 243 7.87 -26.23 15.63
N ASP A 244 7.39 -26.83 16.74
CA ASP A 244 6.96 -26.07 17.93
C ASP A 244 8.07 -25.20 18.51
N GLU A 245 9.35 -25.65 18.42
CA GLU A 245 10.51 -24.91 18.86
C GLU A 245 10.75 -23.68 17.97
N GLU A 246 10.62 -23.82 16.66
CA GLU A 246 10.77 -22.71 15.71
C GLU A 246 9.63 -21.69 15.86
N VAL A 247 8.40 -22.15 16.09
CA VAL A 247 7.27 -21.26 16.38
C VAL A 247 7.56 -20.41 17.64
N LYS A 248 8.11 -21.00 18.71
CA LYS A 248 8.51 -20.23 19.92
C LYS A 248 9.55 -19.16 19.62
N ILE A 249 10.49 -19.43 18.70
CA ILE A 249 11.50 -18.44 18.28
C ILE A 249 10.86 -17.28 17.51
N VAL A 250 9.89 -17.58 16.63
CA VAL A 250 9.18 -16.56 15.85
C VAL A 250 8.28 -15.69 16.76
N GLU A 251 7.71 -16.27 17.80
CA GLU A 251 6.80 -15.58 18.72
C GLU A 251 7.51 -14.86 19.90
N SER A 252 8.83 -15.04 20.06
CA SER A 252 9.63 -14.39 21.11
C SER A 252 10.10 -13.00 20.67
#